data_5c914110d5917f9c853ca9aaa89ced7e
#
_entry.id   5c914110d5917f9c853ca9aaa89ced7e
#
_cell.length_a   1.000
_cell.length_b   1.000
_cell.length_c   1.000
_cell.angle_alpha   90.00
_cell.angle_beta   90.00
_cell.angle_gamma   90.00
#
_symmetry.space_group_name_H-M   'P 1'
#
loop_
_entity.id
_entity.type
_entity.pdbx_description
1 polymer ?
#
loop_
_entity_poly.entity_id
_entity_poly.type
_entity_poly.pdbx_seq_one_letter_code
_entity_poly.pdbx_strand_id
1 'polypeptide(L)'
;SARAVYAAPAAYGLTYLSDPTRPYQQCSEDAARVDYLPYPRDTLARKSGDCDDLSVLFAASMENIGVAAALVDVPGHVFILFNTGVPEKERATLGFAPSLLVSHRGTVWIPVEMTLVGSSFTKAWHKGAEEYRDWSAKGKVEVMEIQKAWEQFKPATLAKGDGKPVRVKREEIEA
;
A
#
# COMPACT_ATOMS: atom_id res chain seq x y z
N SER A 1 -5.85 14.02 0.88
CA SER A 1 -5.51 13.45 -0.43
C SER A 1 -4.58 12.24 -0.27
N ALA A 2 -4.55 11.32 -1.24
CA ALA A 2 -3.66 10.14 -1.22
C ALA A 2 -2.17 10.54 -1.07
N ARG A 3 -1.73 11.63 -1.70
CA ARG A 3 -0.36 12.16 -1.54
C ARG A 3 -0.03 12.47 -0.08
N ALA A 4 -0.95 13.10 0.65
CA ALA A 4 -0.73 13.42 2.06
C ALA A 4 -0.67 12.15 2.92
N VAL A 5 -1.51 11.14 2.63
CA VAL A 5 -1.46 9.84 3.32
C VAL A 5 -0.13 9.12 3.06
N TYR A 6 0.40 9.21 1.83
CA TYR A 6 1.70 8.64 1.49
C TYR A 6 2.87 9.36 2.19
N ALA A 7 2.83 10.68 2.28
CA ALA A 7 3.91 11.47 2.88
C ALA A 7 3.93 11.41 4.42
N ALA A 8 2.77 11.26 5.05
CA ALA A 8 2.63 11.31 6.51
C ALA A 8 3.49 10.29 7.27
N PRO A 9 3.60 9.00 6.86
CA PRO A 9 4.48 8.03 7.54
C PRO A 9 5.94 8.47 7.56
N ALA A 10 6.48 8.96 6.44
CA ALA A 10 7.86 9.44 6.36
C ALA A 10 8.09 10.68 7.24
N ALA A 11 7.16 11.65 7.20
CA ALA A 11 7.19 12.82 8.09
C ALA A 11 7.09 12.44 9.57
N TYR A 12 6.43 11.34 9.90
CA TYR A 12 6.44 10.76 11.25
C TYR A 12 7.76 10.07 11.61
N GLY A 13 8.64 9.86 10.64
CA GLY A 13 9.95 9.22 10.80
C GLY A 13 9.94 7.72 10.53
N LEU A 14 8.96 7.23 9.76
CA LEU A 14 8.88 5.84 9.34
C LEU A 14 9.78 5.61 8.12
N THR A 15 10.51 4.49 8.14
CA THR A 15 11.46 4.10 7.09
C THR A 15 11.22 2.67 6.63
N TYR A 16 11.58 2.39 5.38
CA TYR A 16 11.65 1.02 4.89
C TYR A 16 12.83 0.29 5.52
N LEU A 17 12.57 -0.91 6.03
CA LEU A 17 13.59 -1.82 6.56
C LEU A 17 13.14 -3.25 6.20
N SER A 18 13.92 -3.91 5.34
CA SER A 18 13.69 -5.33 5.04
C SER A 18 13.86 -6.18 6.29
N ASP A 19 12.92 -7.10 6.56
CA ASP A 19 13.06 -8.04 7.68
C ASP A 19 14.27 -8.95 7.43
N PRO A 20 15.31 -8.92 8.28
CA PRO A 20 16.50 -9.72 8.08
C PRO A 20 16.28 -11.20 8.42
N THR A 21 15.21 -11.53 9.14
CA THR A 21 14.95 -12.87 9.67
C THR A 21 13.89 -13.63 8.88
N ARG A 22 12.91 -12.90 8.38
CA ARG A 22 11.75 -13.45 7.63
C ARG A 22 11.31 -12.47 6.53
N PRO A 23 12.15 -12.22 5.52
CA PRO A 23 11.75 -11.34 4.44
C PRO A 23 10.58 -11.95 3.69
N TYR A 24 9.58 -11.14 3.34
CA TYR A 24 8.38 -11.55 2.60
C TYR A 24 8.72 -12.45 1.40
N GLN A 25 9.79 -12.14 0.68
CA GLN A 25 10.26 -12.94 -0.44
C GLN A 25 10.50 -14.41 -0.09
N GLN A 26 11.06 -14.72 1.08
CA GLN A 26 11.30 -16.09 1.49
C GLN A 26 10.05 -16.80 2.00
N CYS A 27 9.13 -16.05 2.58
CA CYS A 27 7.86 -16.59 3.08
C CYS A 27 6.87 -16.86 1.94
N SER A 28 6.86 -16.04 0.90
CA SER A 28 6.01 -16.25 -0.27
C SER A 28 6.39 -17.48 -1.12
N GLU A 29 7.65 -17.95 -1.02
CA GLU A 29 8.16 -19.11 -1.74
C GLU A 29 8.05 -20.44 -0.95
N ASP A 30 7.80 -20.37 0.36
CA ASP A 30 7.77 -21.54 1.25
C ASP A 30 6.50 -21.54 2.12
N ALA A 31 5.52 -22.34 1.73
CA ALA A 31 4.24 -22.47 2.44
C ALA A 31 4.35 -22.95 3.90
N ALA A 32 5.53 -23.47 4.32
CA ALA A 32 5.80 -23.86 5.70
C ALA A 32 6.27 -22.68 6.58
N ARG A 33 6.61 -21.54 5.95
CA ARG A 33 7.00 -20.33 6.65
C ARG A 33 5.79 -19.39 6.76
N VAL A 34 5.55 -18.90 7.95
CA VAL A 34 4.53 -17.90 8.23
C VAL A 34 5.23 -16.57 8.44
N ASP A 35 4.91 -15.62 7.60
CA ASP A 35 5.31 -14.24 7.82
C ASP A 35 4.53 -13.62 8.97
N TYR A 36 5.16 -12.74 9.74
CA TYR A 36 4.51 -12.03 10.83
C TYR A 36 4.15 -10.62 10.36
N LEU A 37 2.89 -10.45 9.98
CA LEU A 37 2.36 -9.14 9.62
C LEU A 37 1.89 -8.39 10.88
N PRO A 38 2.56 -7.33 11.31
CA PRO A 38 2.15 -6.51 12.44
C PRO A 38 0.90 -5.69 12.12
N TYR A 39 0.18 -5.30 13.16
CA TYR A 39 -0.88 -4.31 12.97
C TYR A 39 -0.31 -2.94 12.57
N PRO A 40 -1.04 -2.13 11.78
CA PRO A 40 -0.61 -0.79 11.37
C PRO A 40 -0.11 0.11 12.52
N ARG A 41 -0.74 0.00 13.71
CA ARG A 41 -0.28 0.74 14.90
C ARG A 41 1.10 0.30 15.39
N ASP A 42 1.43 -0.98 15.22
CA ASP A 42 2.71 -1.53 15.67
C ASP A 42 3.82 -1.16 14.69
N THR A 43 3.53 -1.15 13.39
CA THR A 43 4.40 -0.60 12.34
C THR A 43 4.71 0.88 12.60
N LEU A 44 3.68 1.69 12.92
CA LEU A 44 3.86 3.09 13.32
C LEU A 44 4.71 3.23 14.59
N ALA A 45 4.49 2.40 15.60
CA ALA A 45 5.25 2.45 16.84
C ALA A 45 6.72 2.09 16.64
N ARG A 46 7.02 1.10 15.80
CA ARG A 46 8.39 0.70 15.43
C ARG A 46 9.08 1.69 14.49
N LYS A 47 8.32 2.50 13.77
CA LYS A 47 8.79 3.41 12.73
C LYS A 47 9.59 2.74 11.61
N SER A 48 9.33 1.48 11.36
CA SER A 48 9.94 0.70 10.29
C SER A 48 9.07 -0.46 9.89
N GLY A 49 9.21 -0.91 8.67
CA GLY A 49 8.53 -2.09 8.13
C GLY A 49 9.06 -2.43 6.74
N ASP A 50 8.79 -3.62 6.29
CA ASP A 50 9.10 -4.06 4.93
C ASP A 50 7.94 -3.83 3.95
N CYS A 51 7.89 -4.53 2.82
CA CYS A 51 6.94 -4.22 1.75
C CYS A 51 5.48 -4.46 2.14
N ASP A 52 5.17 -5.55 2.84
CA ASP A 52 3.82 -5.89 3.28
C ASP A 52 3.38 -5.05 4.49
N ASP A 53 4.26 -4.83 5.47
CA ASP A 53 4.03 -3.95 6.62
C ASP A 53 3.59 -2.54 6.18
N LEU A 54 4.36 -1.95 5.27
CA LEU A 54 4.10 -0.59 4.77
C LEU A 54 2.88 -0.55 3.86
N SER A 55 2.67 -1.59 3.04
CA SER A 55 1.51 -1.69 2.17
C SER A 55 0.21 -1.82 2.97
N VAL A 56 0.20 -2.65 4.02
CA VAL A 56 -0.96 -2.80 4.91
C VAL A 56 -1.22 -1.52 5.71
N LEU A 57 -0.19 -0.85 6.22
CA LEU A 57 -0.34 0.44 6.90
C LEU A 57 -0.97 1.49 5.98
N PHE A 58 -0.49 1.59 4.74
CA PHE A 58 -1.03 2.55 3.78
C PHE A 58 -2.45 2.18 3.36
N ALA A 59 -2.73 0.90 3.07
CA ALA A 59 -4.06 0.43 2.72
C ALA A 59 -5.07 0.72 3.85
N ALA A 60 -4.73 0.41 5.10
CA ALA A 60 -5.56 0.73 6.26
C ALA A 60 -5.81 2.25 6.41
N SER A 61 -4.80 3.07 6.10
CA SER A 61 -4.93 4.53 6.13
C SER A 61 -5.85 5.06 5.03
N MET A 62 -5.80 4.46 3.82
CA MET A 62 -6.67 4.81 2.71
C MET A 62 -8.13 4.41 2.99
N GLU A 63 -8.36 3.19 3.47
CA GLU A 63 -9.69 2.71 3.87
C GLU A 63 -10.29 3.59 4.98
N ASN A 64 -9.49 4.03 5.94
CA ASN A 64 -9.93 4.91 7.02
C ASN A 64 -10.43 6.28 6.55
N ILE A 65 -9.94 6.77 5.42
CA ILE A 65 -10.44 8.01 4.79
C ILE A 65 -11.49 7.77 3.69
N GLY A 66 -12.00 6.54 3.58
CA GLY A 66 -13.04 6.18 2.60
C GLY A 66 -12.54 5.98 1.18
N VAL A 67 -11.26 5.72 0.98
CA VAL A 67 -10.67 5.40 -0.33
C VAL A 67 -10.34 3.91 -0.37
N ALA A 68 -11.03 3.17 -1.24
CA ALA A 68 -10.82 1.74 -1.38
C ALA A 68 -9.39 1.42 -1.82
N ALA A 69 -8.77 0.45 -1.14
CA ALA A 69 -7.42 -0.01 -1.39
C ALA A 69 -7.38 -1.51 -1.73
N ALA A 70 -6.32 -1.93 -2.39
CA ALA A 70 -6.04 -3.32 -2.70
C ALA A 70 -4.55 -3.60 -2.54
N LEU A 71 -4.21 -4.77 -2.01
CA LEU A 71 -2.86 -5.30 -2.06
C LEU A 71 -2.61 -5.93 -3.43
N VAL A 72 -1.43 -5.72 -3.96
CA VAL A 72 -0.95 -6.37 -5.18
C VAL A 72 0.17 -7.31 -4.80
N ASP A 73 -0.11 -8.60 -4.88
CA ASP A 73 0.87 -9.65 -4.64
C ASP A 73 1.52 -10.05 -5.98
N VAL A 74 2.85 -10.07 -5.96
CA VAL A 74 3.70 -10.53 -7.06
C VAL A 74 4.83 -11.37 -6.47
N PRO A 75 5.51 -12.22 -7.26
CA PRO A 75 6.58 -13.07 -6.73
C PRO A 75 7.61 -12.32 -5.90
N GLY A 76 7.60 -12.57 -4.58
CA GLY A 76 8.55 -12.01 -3.62
C GLY A 76 8.34 -10.53 -3.25
N HIS A 77 7.20 -9.93 -3.61
CA HIS A 77 6.94 -8.53 -3.31
C HIS A 77 5.44 -8.20 -3.20
N VAL A 78 5.11 -7.22 -2.36
CA VAL A 78 3.77 -6.65 -2.22
C VAL A 78 3.83 -5.13 -2.32
N PHE A 79 2.93 -4.56 -3.11
CA PHE A 79 2.67 -3.12 -3.19
C PHE A 79 1.16 -2.87 -3.23
N ILE A 80 0.70 -1.64 -3.42
CA ILE A 80 -0.72 -1.34 -3.31
C ILE A 80 -1.32 -0.70 -4.58
N LEU A 81 -2.64 -0.85 -4.71
CA LEU A 81 -3.50 -0.01 -5.55
C LEU A 81 -4.45 0.78 -4.66
N PHE A 82 -4.83 1.99 -5.06
CA PHE A 82 -6.00 2.66 -4.51
C PHE A 82 -6.94 3.14 -5.62
N ASN A 83 -8.23 3.07 -5.34
CA ASN A 83 -9.28 3.41 -6.29
C ASN A 83 -9.41 4.93 -6.43
N THR A 84 -9.41 5.44 -7.66
CA THR A 84 -9.67 6.85 -7.94
C THR A 84 -11.15 7.24 -7.86
N GLY A 85 -12.05 6.24 -7.86
CA GLY A 85 -13.49 6.44 -8.01
C GLY A 85 -13.93 6.74 -9.45
N VAL A 86 -13.00 6.83 -10.40
CA VAL A 86 -13.29 7.15 -11.81
C VAL A 86 -13.60 5.86 -12.58
N PRO A 87 -14.75 5.77 -13.25
CA PRO A 87 -15.06 4.64 -14.13
C PRO A 87 -14.05 4.52 -15.27
N GLU A 88 -13.76 3.30 -15.72
CA GLU A 88 -12.79 3.06 -16.80
C GLU A 88 -13.12 3.82 -18.08
N LYS A 89 -14.40 3.92 -18.43
CA LYS A 89 -14.87 4.71 -19.61
C LYS A 89 -14.52 6.21 -19.53
N GLU A 90 -14.24 6.71 -18.34
CA GLU A 90 -13.89 8.10 -18.05
C GLU A 90 -12.40 8.29 -17.74
N ARG A 91 -11.59 7.25 -17.92
CA ARG A 91 -10.14 7.24 -17.60
C ARG A 91 -9.39 8.48 -18.14
N ALA A 92 -9.74 8.93 -19.35
CA ALA A 92 -9.11 10.07 -19.98
C ALA A 92 -9.28 11.39 -19.21
N THR A 93 -10.33 11.50 -18.37
CA THR A 93 -10.60 12.71 -17.56
C THR A 93 -9.53 12.93 -16.49
N LEU A 94 -8.80 11.90 -16.10
CA LEU A 94 -7.71 12.00 -15.12
C LEU A 94 -6.48 12.76 -15.67
N GLY A 95 -6.34 12.86 -17.00
CA GLY A 95 -5.23 13.59 -17.63
C GLY A 95 -3.84 12.94 -17.46
N PHE A 96 -3.76 11.69 -16.98
CA PHE A 96 -2.51 10.99 -16.80
C PHE A 96 -2.23 10.01 -17.95
N ALA A 97 -0.95 9.70 -18.16
CA ALA A 97 -0.55 8.69 -19.12
C ALA A 97 -1.20 7.33 -18.79
N PRO A 98 -1.78 6.61 -19.77
CA PRO A 98 -2.44 5.32 -19.53
C PRO A 98 -1.52 4.29 -18.85
N SER A 99 -0.22 4.36 -19.09
CA SER A 99 0.79 3.48 -18.49
C SER A 99 0.98 3.66 -16.98
N LEU A 100 0.47 4.75 -16.41
CA LEU A 100 0.53 5.04 -14.97
C LEU A 100 -0.72 4.59 -14.22
N LEU A 101 -1.74 4.09 -14.93
CA LEU A 101 -3.05 3.77 -14.38
C LEU A 101 -3.35 2.29 -14.60
N VAL A 102 -4.04 1.70 -13.65
CA VAL A 102 -4.49 0.30 -13.68
C VAL A 102 -6.02 0.27 -13.81
N SER A 103 -6.51 -0.55 -14.76
CA SER A 103 -7.94 -0.89 -14.83
C SER A 103 -8.19 -2.10 -13.95
N HIS A 104 -9.07 -1.96 -12.98
CA HIS A 104 -9.49 -3.08 -12.15
C HIS A 104 -10.99 -2.97 -11.85
N ARG A 105 -11.74 -4.03 -12.18
CA ARG A 105 -13.19 -4.14 -11.96
C ARG A 105 -14.00 -2.91 -12.43
N GLY A 106 -13.66 -2.39 -13.62
CA GLY A 106 -14.41 -1.30 -14.26
C GLY A 106 -14.12 0.10 -13.72
N THR A 107 -13.16 0.26 -12.83
CA THR A 107 -12.68 1.54 -12.31
C THR A 107 -11.18 1.70 -12.53
N VAL A 108 -10.72 2.95 -12.44
CA VAL A 108 -9.30 3.30 -12.58
C VAL A 108 -8.65 3.34 -11.19
N TRP A 109 -7.50 2.69 -11.08
CA TRP A 109 -6.72 2.61 -9.85
C TRP A 109 -5.30 3.15 -10.07
N ILE A 110 -4.69 3.62 -8.99
CA ILE A 110 -3.32 4.13 -8.96
C ILE A 110 -2.45 3.15 -8.17
N PRO A 111 -1.41 2.57 -8.80
CA PRO A 111 -0.43 1.72 -8.11
C PRO A 111 0.60 2.57 -7.37
N VAL A 112 1.01 2.13 -6.19
CA VAL A 112 2.01 2.84 -5.38
C VAL A 112 2.97 1.86 -4.73
N GLU A 113 4.26 2.09 -4.92
CA GLU A 113 5.34 1.33 -4.32
C GLU A 113 5.68 1.89 -2.93
N MET A 114 5.34 1.12 -1.88
CA MET A 114 5.47 1.59 -0.50
C MET A 114 6.89 1.49 0.07
N THR A 115 7.77 0.67 -0.51
CA THR A 115 9.18 0.61 -0.10
C THR A 115 9.94 1.92 -0.40
N LEU A 116 9.35 2.78 -1.23
CA LEU A 116 9.86 4.12 -1.53
C LEU A 116 9.37 5.20 -0.54
N VAL A 117 8.86 4.79 0.64
CA VAL A 117 8.51 5.74 1.72
C VAL A 117 9.67 6.71 1.99
N GLY A 118 9.37 8.02 2.08
CA GLY A 118 10.40 9.07 2.15
C GLY A 118 10.87 9.62 0.79
N SER A 119 10.51 8.99 -0.32
CA SER A 119 10.63 9.56 -1.67
C SER A 119 9.35 10.33 -2.04
N SER A 120 9.36 11.04 -3.18
CA SER A 120 8.15 11.70 -3.66
C SER A 120 7.07 10.68 -4.03
N PHE A 121 5.80 11.04 -3.81
CA PHE A 121 4.65 10.24 -4.22
C PHE A 121 4.69 9.90 -5.73
N THR A 122 5.11 10.84 -6.56
CA THR A 122 5.23 10.63 -8.01
C THR A 122 6.21 9.51 -8.33
N LYS A 123 7.35 9.44 -7.63
CA LYS A 123 8.35 8.38 -7.82
C LYS A 123 7.78 7.01 -7.41
N ALA A 124 7.09 6.94 -6.28
CA ALA A 124 6.46 5.71 -5.81
C ALA A 124 5.33 5.25 -6.75
N TRP A 125 4.54 6.17 -7.27
CA TRP A 125 3.51 5.87 -8.27
C TRP A 125 4.10 5.32 -9.57
N HIS A 126 5.12 6.00 -10.15
CA HIS A 126 5.77 5.53 -11.37
C HIS A 126 6.36 4.13 -11.19
N LYS A 127 6.99 3.88 -10.04
CA LYS A 127 7.57 2.57 -9.73
C LYS A 127 6.50 1.48 -9.59
N GLY A 128 5.43 1.74 -8.85
CA GLY A 128 4.31 0.80 -8.75
C GLY A 128 3.65 0.51 -10.10
N ALA A 129 3.54 1.53 -10.98
CA ALA A 129 3.01 1.35 -12.33
C ALA A 129 3.93 0.52 -13.23
N GLU A 130 5.25 0.67 -13.12
CA GLU A 130 6.23 -0.16 -13.79
C GLU A 130 6.09 -1.62 -13.36
N GLU A 131 6.10 -1.89 -12.05
CA GLU A 131 6.00 -3.24 -11.49
C GLU A 131 4.70 -3.92 -11.86
N TYR A 132 3.58 -3.22 -11.73
CA TYR A 132 2.29 -3.76 -12.13
C TYR A 132 2.29 -4.21 -13.60
N ARG A 133 2.81 -3.39 -14.51
CA ARG A 133 2.87 -3.75 -15.95
C ARG A 133 3.78 -4.95 -16.18
N ASP A 134 4.97 -4.94 -15.60
CA ASP A 134 5.98 -5.98 -15.81
C ASP A 134 5.52 -7.35 -15.32
N TRP A 135 4.86 -7.39 -14.16
CA TRP A 135 4.32 -8.63 -13.61
C TRP A 135 3.01 -9.03 -14.26
N SER A 136 2.16 -8.08 -14.64
CA SER A 136 0.92 -8.34 -15.41
C SER A 136 1.22 -8.95 -16.78
N ALA A 137 2.26 -8.47 -17.47
CA ALA A 137 2.70 -9.07 -18.72
C ALA A 137 3.17 -10.52 -18.58
N LYS A 138 3.61 -10.93 -17.39
CA LYS A 138 3.99 -12.30 -17.06
C LYS A 138 2.83 -13.14 -16.52
N GLY A 139 1.63 -12.55 -16.33
CA GLY A 139 0.47 -13.21 -15.72
C GLY A 139 0.68 -13.56 -14.24
N LYS A 140 1.50 -12.79 -13.52
CA LYS A 140 1.92 -13.06 -12.13
C LYS A 140 1.52 -11.92 -11.18
N VAL A 141 0.33 -11.38 -11.35
CA VAL A 141 -0.25 -10.36 -10.47
C VAL A 141 -1.50 -10.95 -9.83
N GLU A 142 -1.57 -10.90 -8.52
CA GLU A 142 -2.78 -11.16 -7.76
C GLU A 142 -3.22 -9.86 -7.06
N VAL A 143 -4.49 -9.48 -7.21
CA VAL A 143 -5.06 -8.26 -6.62
C VAL A 143 -6.08 -8.64 -5.57
N MET A 144 -5.82 -8.28 -4.32
CA MET A 144 -6.71 -8.51 -3.18
C MET A 144 -7.28 -7.17 -2.69
N GLU A 145 -8.52 -6.86 -3.05
CA GLU A 145 -9.23 -5.70 -2.51
C GLU A 145 -9.49 -5.86 -1.01
N ILE A 146 -9.12 -4.88 -0.21
CA ILE A 146 -9.26 -4.92 1.26
C ILE A 146 -10.71 -5.17 1.67
N GLN A 147 -11.66 -4.48 1.06
CA GLN A 147 -13.08 -4.64 1.40
C GLN A 147 -13.60 -6.05 1.05
N LYS A 148 -13.09 -6.67 -0.01
CA LYS A 148 -13.40 -8.06 -0.37
C LYS A 148 -12.80 -9.06 0.62
N ALA A 149 -11.58 -8.80 1.07
CA ALA A 149 -10.97 -9.62 2.12
C ALA A 149 -11.78 -9.58 3.42
N TRP A 150 -12.37 -8.43 3.77
CA TRP A 150 -13.24 -8.31 4.97
C TRP A 150 -14.55 -9.07 4.86
N GLU A 151 -15.04 -9.39 3.66
CA GLU A 151 -16.21 -10.27 3.48
C GLU A 151 -15.91 -11.70 3.97
N GLN A 152 -14.67 -12.17 3.82
CA GLN A 152 -14.20 -13.51 4.20
C GLN A 152 -13.56 -13.51 5.60
N PHE A 153 -12.76 -12.50 5.90
CA PHE A 153 -11.98 -12.38 7.14
C PHE A 153 -12.35 -11.07 7.83
N LYS A 154 -13.13 -11.15 8.90
CA LYS A 154 -13.51 -9.96 9.66
C LYS A 154 -12.26 -9.28 10.22
N PRO A 155 -12.15 -7.94 10.10
CA PRO A 155 -11.05 -7.20 10.71
C PRO A 155 -10.95 -7.49 12.20
N ALA A 156 -9.72 -7.67 12.70
CA ALA A 156 -9.49 -7.88 14.12
C ALA A 156 -9.86 -6.62 14.90
N THR A 157 -10.65 -6.79 15.96
CA THR A 157 -10.95 -5.70 16.90
C THR A 157 -9.86 -5.66 17.96
N LEU A 158 -9.08 -4.58 17.95
CA LEU A 158 -8.05 -4.36 18.96
C LEU A 158 -8.64 -3.56 20.15
N ALA A 159 -8.19 -3.90 21.35
CA ALA A 159 -8.47 -3.07 22.51
C ALA A 159 -7.98 -1.63 22.26
N LYS A 160 -8.70 -0.62 22.79
CA LYS A 160 -8.23 0.76 22.74
C LYS A 160 -6.85 0.81 23.39
N GLY A 161 -5.84 1.13 22.60
CA GLY A 161 -4.49 1.32 23.11
C GLY A 161 -4.39 2.64 23.85
N ASP A 162 -3.51 2.70 24.83
CA ASP A 162 -3.12 3.94 25.53
C ASP A 162 -2.22 4.83 24.66
N GLY A 163 -2.17 4.55 23.36
CA GLY A 163 -1.29 5.18 22.39
C GLY A 163 -1.52 6.69 22.30
N LYS A 164 -0.45 7.45 22.41
CA LYS A 164 -0.47 8.87 22.07
C LYS A 164 -0.84 9.01 20.60
N PRO A 165 -1.71 9.96 20.24
CA PRO A 165 -2.07 10.18 18.85
C PRO A 165 -0.80 10.53 18.04
N VAL A 166 -0.65 9.87 16.90
CA VAL A 166 0.39 10.25 15.92
C VAL A 166 0.09 11.67 15.45
N ARG A 167 1.08 12.56 15.60
CA ARG A 167 0.98 13.95 15.16
C ARG A 167 2.10 14.21 14.17
N VAL A 168 1.72 14.68 12.99
CA VAL A 168 2.63 15.14 11.94
C VAL A 168 2.24 16.57 11.61
N LYS A 169 3.21 17.44 11.44
CA LYS A 169 2.93 18.84 11.08
C LYS A 169 2.58 18.90 9.59
N ARG A 170 1.66 19.79 9.25
CA ARG A 170 1.19 19.94 7.86
C ARG A 170 2.33 20.32 6.92
N GLU A 171 3.23 21.19 7.37
CA GLU A 171 4.40 21.63 6.59
C GLU A 171 5.35 20.48 6.23
N GLU A 172 5.42 19.45 7.09
CA GLU A 172 6.25 18.24 6.86
C GLU A 172 5.65 17.29 5.82
N ILE A 173 4.34 17.42 5.55
CA ILE A 173 3.63 16.61 4.54
C ILE A 173 3.63 17.31 3.17
N GLU A 174 3.69 18.63 3.15
CA GLU A 174 3.58 19.47 1.95
C GLU A 174 4.96 19.79 1.34
N ALA A 175 6.06 19.47 2.03
CA ALA A 175 7.44 19.62 1.56
C ALA A 175 7.84 18.49 0.61
#